data_7b8f100665d7c4291ae33dcb7ce90d6d
#
_entry.id   7b8f100665d7c4291ae33dcb7ce90d6d
#
_cell.length_a   1.000
_cell.length_b   1.000
_cell.length_c   1.000
_cell.angle_alpha   90.00
_cell.angle_beta   90.00
_cell.angle_gamma   90.00
#
_symmetry.space_group_name_H-M   'P 1'
#
loop_
_entity.id
_entity.type
_entity.pdbx_description
1 polymer ?
#
loop_
_entity_poly.entity_id
_entity_poly.type
_entity_poly.pdbx_seq_one_letter_code
_entity_poly.pdbx_strand_id
1 'polypeptide(L)'
;MIKVFIIILFFIFNSCSTFKKEPTKCPKLIAPKKAAEIIVYSENKTPVYLGIRGVQKFCFKDGDDIKMDLSVNIRAIRNDATEDDYVPVNISIVSVDSNEKEFDRDEFNYSQFLLKGSKIVDRATTFELKVPAGGQVLLGIK
;
A
#
# COMPACT_ATOMS: atom_id res chain seq x y z
N MET A 1 13.88 -49.42 27.13
CA MET A 1 13.04 -48.20 27.28
C MET A 1 13.66 -46.93 26.67
N ILE A 2 14.95 -46.79 26.63
CA ILE A 2 15.61 -45.56 26.04
C ILE A 2 15.48 -45.47 24.51
N LYS A 3 15.40 -46.57 23.78
CA LYS A 3 15.31 -46.55 22.31
C LYS A 3 13.96 -46.09 21.76
N VAL A 4 12.87 -46.20 22.52
CA VAL A 4 11.54 -45.77 22.10
C VAL A 4 11.37 -44.26 22.27
N PHE A 5 12.06 -43.66 23.25
CA PHE A 5 11.99 -42.24 23.51
C PHE A 5 12.68 -41.37 22.42
N ILE A 6 13.74 -41.91 21.80
CA ILE A 6 14.48 -41.22 20.72
C ILE A 6 13.66 -41.14 19.43
N ILE A 7 12.83 -42.15 19.15
CA ILE A 7 12.00 -42.17 17.94
C ILE A 7 10.85 -41.13 18.02
N ILE A 8 10.30 -40.90 19.20
CA ILE A 8 9.22 -39.93 19.40
C ILE A 8 9.76 -38.47 19.25
N LEU A 9 11.02 -38.23 19.62
CA LEU A 9 11.61 -36.89 19.52
C LEU A 9 11.89 -36.48 18.07
N PHE A 10 12.04 -37.43 17.13
CA PHE A 10 12.30 -37.15 15.71
C PHE A 10 11.06 -36.74 14.91
N PHE A 11 9.85 -37.01 15.42
CA PHE A 11 8.61 -36.65 14.74
C PHE A 11 8.09 -35.25 15.02
N ILE A 12 8.66 -34.52 15.97
CA ILE A 12 8.20 -33.20 16.38
C ILE A 12 8.78 -32.07 15.50
N PHE A 13 9.81 -32.33 14.68
CA PHE A 13 10.50 -31.31 13.89
C PHE A 13 10.03 -31.16 12.45
N ASN A 14 9.01 -31.92 12.01
CA ASN A 14 8.52 -31.85 10.63
C ASN A 14 7.29 -30.95 10.43
N SER A 15 6.92 -30.11 11.39
CA SER A 15 5.75 -29.20 11.27
C SER A 15 6.14 -27.77 10.89
N CYS A 16 7.19 -27.58 10.09
CA CYS A 16 7.35 -26.34 9.34
C CYS A 16 6.52 -26.44 8.05
N SER A 17 5.21 -26.34 8.15
CA SER A 17 4.39 -25.99 7.00
C SER A 17 4.69 -24.53 6.66
N THR A 18 5.71 -24.31 5.85
CA THR A 18 5.90 -23.03 5.16
C THR A 18 4.66 -22.83 4.29
N PHE A 19 3.75 -21.96 4.73
CA PHE A 19 2.67 -21.44 3.89
C PHE A 19 3.36 -20.71 2.72
N LYS A 20 3.64 -21.45 1.65
CA LYS A 20 4.17 -20.88 0.41
C LYS A 20 3.05 -20.05 -0.20
N LYS A 21 3.17 -18.71 -0.09
CA LYS A 21 2.31 -17.81 -0.86
C LYS A 21 2.54 -18.12 -2.34
N GLU A 22 1.47 -18.50 -3.05
CA GLU A 22 1.55 -18.77 -4.50
C GLU A 22 1.45 -17.46 -5.27
N PRO A 23 2.52 -17.01 -5.96
CA PRO A 23 2.48 -15.77 -6.74
C PRO A 23 1.47 -15.90 -7.89
N THR A 24 0.81 -14.79 -8.19
CA THR A 24 -0.11 -14.71 -9.33
C THR A 24 0.00 -13.35 -10.03
N LYS A 25 -0.59 -13.26 -11.22
CA LYS A 25 -0.64 -11.98 -11.94
C LYS A 25 -1.47 -10.97 -11.16
N CYS A 26 -0.93 -9.77 -11.00
CA CYS A 26 -1.66 -8.68 -10.34
C CYS A 26 -2.83 -8.19 -11.18
N PRO A 27 -3.95 -7.87 -10.51
CA PRO A 27 -5.07 -7.16 -11.13
C PRO A 27 -4.64 -5.80 -11.71
N LYS A 28 -5.48 -5.27 -12.60
CA LYS A 28 -5.29 -3.91 -13.13
C LYS A 28 -5.42 -2.90 -12.00
N LEU A 29 -4.43 -1.99 -11.90
CA LEU A 29 -4.47 -0.86 -11.00
C LEU A 29 -4.64 0.42 -11.81
N ILE A 30 -5.57 1.26 -11.39
CA ILE A 30 -5.92 2.54 -12.02
C ILE A 30 -5.77 3.64 -10.99
N ALA A 31 -4.97 4.65 -11.31
CA ALA A 31 -4.89 5.90 -10.57
C ALA A 31 -5.40 7.03 -11.48
N PRO A 32 -6.67 7.44 -11.35
CA PRO A 32 -7.20 8.52 -12.17
C PRO A 32 -6.40 9.81 -11.96
N LYS A 33 -6.09 10.54 -13.02
CA LYS A 33 -5.22 11.73 -12.96
C LYS A 33 -5.64 12.72 -11.87
N LYS A 34 -6.94 12.98 -11.74
CA LYS A 34 -7.47 13.90 -10.72
C LYS A 34 -7.32 13.41 -9.28
N ALA A 35 -7.11 12.11 -9.08
CA ALA A 35 -6.88 11.49 -7.79
C ALA A 35 -5.40 11.11 -7.57
N ALA A 36 -4.62 11.03 -8.65
CA ALA A 36 -3.19 10.77 -8.58
C ALA A 36 -2.36 12.03 -8.26
N GLU A 37 -2.91 13.20 -8.49
CA GLU A 37 -2.26 14.49 -8.31
C GLU A 37 -3.26 15.51 -7.77
N ILE A 38 -2.96 16.07 -6.59
CA ILE A 38 -3.80 17.09 -5.94
C ILE A 38 -2.94 18.20 -5.35
N ILE A 39 -3.56 19.35 -5.10
CA ILE A 39 -2.98 20.42 -4.30
C ILE A 39 -3.72 20.46 -2.97
N VAL A 40 -2.99 20.40 -1.88
CA VAL A 40 -3.49 20.54 -0.52
C VAL A 40 -2.79 21.71 0.17
N TYR A 41 -3.34 22.16 1.28
CA TYR A 41 -2.71 23.22 2.07
C TYR A 41 -2.07 22.61 3.32
N SER A 42 -0.84 23.04 3.60
CA SER A 42 -0.11 22.69 4.82
C SER A 42 -0.72 23.36 6.06
N GLU A 43 -0.18 23.06 7.24
CA GLU A 43 -0.59 23.74 8.50
C GLU A 43 -0.35 25.24 8.42
N ASN A 44 0.74 25.68 7.81
CA ASN A 44 1.04 27.11 7.58
C ASN A 44 0.27 27.74 6.40
N LYS A 45 -0.76 27.04 5.88
CA LYS A 45 -1.59 27.50 4.76
C LYS A 45 -0.83 27.68 3.43
N THR A 46 0.30 27.02 3.30
CA THR A 46 1.10 26.99 2.07
C THR A 46 0.58 25.91 1.12
N PRO A 47 0.41 26.19 -0.19
CA PRO A 47 0.00 25.15 -1.13
C PRO A 47 1.13 24.14 -1.34
N VAL A 48 0.77 22.85 -1.25
CA VAL A 48 1.66 21.72 -1.47
C VAL A 48 1.05 20.81 -2.54
N TYR A 49 1.81 20.53 -3.57
CA TYR A 49 1.44 19.55 -4.58
C TYR A 49 1.77 18.15 -4.06
N LEU A 50 0.79 17.26 -4.11
CA LEU A 50 0.95 15.83 -3.81
C LEU A 50 0.73 15.02 -5.07
N GLY A 51 1.64 14.08 -5.37
CA GLY A 51 1.52 13.22 -6.53
C GLY A 51 2.04 11.81 -6.29
N ILE A 52 1.34 10.83 -6.87
CA ILE A 52 1.80 9.43 -6.92
C ILE A 52 2.95 9.36 -7.91
N ARG A 53 4.12 8.86 -7.48
CA ARG A 53 5.33 8.76 -8.30
C ARG A 53 5.71 7.33 -8.66
N GLY A 54 5.23 6.36 -7.94
CA GLY A 54 5.50 4.97 -8.21
C GLY A 54 4.63 4.06 -7.39
N VAL A 55 4.34 2.90 -7.97
CA VAL A 55 3.62 1.82 -7.31
C VAL A 55 4.35 0.52 -7.58
N GLN A 56 4.71 -0.19 -6.51
CA GLN A 56 5.18 -1.57 -6.57
C GLN A 56 4.06 -2.47 -6.06
N LYS A 57 3.84 -3.58 -6.72
CA LYS A 57 2.76 -4.51 -6.37
C LYS A 57 3.23 -5.95 -6.44
N PHE A 58 2.84 -6.73 -5.44
CA PHE A 58 3.05 -8.17 -5.36
C PHE A 58 1.72 -8.84 -5.11
N CYS A 59 1.41 -9.88 -5.86
CA CYS A 59 0.12 -10.54 -5.79
C CYS A 59 0.26 -12.04 -5.58
N PHE A 60 -0.61 -12.56 -4.71
CA PHE A 60 -0.63 -13.95 -4.30
C PHE A 60 -2.06 -14.47 -4.39
N LYS A 61 -2.20 -15.78 -4.68
CA LYS A 61 -3.50 -16.44 -4.60
C LYS A 61 -3.98 -16.51 -3.16
N ASP A 62 -5.25 -16.25 -2.93
CA ASP A 62 -5.95 -16.37 -1.65
C ASP A 62 -7.33 -16.99 -1.91
N GLY A 63 -7.35 -18.33 -2.07
CA GLY A 63 -8.55 -19.06 -2.53
C GLY A 63 -8.92 -18.63 -3.96
N ASP A 64 -10.15 -18.15 -4.14
CA ASP A 64 -10.66 -17.63 -5.41
C ASP A 64 -10.29 -16.14 -5.62
N ASP A 65 -9.80 -15.47 -4.57
CA ASP A 65 -9.41 -14.07 -4.59
C ASP A 65 -7.89 -13.91 -4.78
N ILE A 66 -7.47 -12.67 -4.91
CA ILE A 66 -6.07 -12.28 -4.99
C ILE A 66 -5.76 -11.39 -3.80
N LYS A 67 -4.72 -11.72 -3.04
CA LYS A 67 -4.13 -10.82 -2.05
C LYS A 67 -3.08 -9.98 -2.74
N MET A 68 -3.21 -8.66 -2.62
CA MET A 68 -2.32 -7.70 -3.25
C MET A 68 -1.62 -6.86 -2.18
N ASP A 69 -0.29 -6.95 -2.14
CA ASP A 69 0.56 -6.10 -1.33
C ASP A 69 1.09 -4.98 -2.23
N LEU A 70 0.94 -3.72 -1.80
CA LEU A 70 1.35 -2.55 -2.56
C LEU A 70 2.29 -1.68 -1.74
N SER A 71 3.24 -1.06 -2.45
CA SER A 71 4.00 0.08 -1.96
C SER A 71 3.75 1.27 -2.88
N VAL A 72 3.22 2.35 -2.32
CA VAL A 72 2.89 3.58 -3.05
C VAL A 72 3.82 4.69 -2.62
N ASN A 73 4.54 5.27 -3.58
CA ASN A 73 5.42 6.41 -3.33
C ASN A 73 4.68 7.72 -3.66
N ILE A 74 4.54 8.58 -2.67
CA ILE A 74 3.95 9.91 -2.79
C ILE A 74 5.06 10.96 -2.69
N ARG A 75 5.04 11.89 -3.64
CA ARG A 75 5.90 13.07 -3.64
C ARG A 75 5.12 14.31 -3.23
N ALA A 76 5.63 15.01 -2.24
CA ALA A 76 5.18 16.34 -1.85
C ALA A 76 6.14 17.39 -2.41
N ILE A 77 5.60 18.41 -3.07
CA ILE A 77 6.37 19.53 -3.64
C ILE A 77 5.77 20.83 -3.14
N ARG A 78 6.61 21.72 -2.61
CA ARG A 78 6.24 23.08 -2.21
C ARG A 78 7.19 24.11 -2.82
N ASN A 79 6.69 25.30 -3.10
CA ASN A 79 7.52 26.41 -3.59
C ASN A 79 8.21 27.16 -2.44
N ASP A 80 7.49 27.40 -1.36
CA ASP A 80 8.01 28.04 -0.16
C ASP A 80 8.55 26.99 0.82
N ALA A 81 9.83 27.05 1.13
CA ALA A 81 10.53 26.19 2.07
C ALA A 81 11.29 27.00 3.14
N THR A 82 10.79 28.18 3.47
CA THR A 82 11.44 29.10 4.44
C THR A 82 11.31 28.62 5.88
N GLU A 83 10.33 27.79 6.17
CA GLU A 83 10.03 27.26 7.50
C GLU A 83 9.76 25.77 7.48
N ASP A 84 9.85 25.14 8.65
CA ASP A 84 9.33 23.79 8.88
C ASP A 84 7.80 23.82 8.79
N ASP A 85 7.21 22.76 8.24
CA ASP A 85 5.78 22.67 8.03
C ASP A 85 5.30 21.22 8.01
N TYR A 86 3.99 21.02 8.05
CA TYR A 86 3.35 19.71 7.94
C TYR A 86 2.23 19.76 6.91
N VAL A 87 2.13 18.73 6.09
CA VAL A 87 1.04 18.57 5.13
C VAL A 87 0.27 17.29 5.37
N PRO A 88 -1.08 17.33 5.43
CA PRO A 88 -1.89 16.12 5.54
C PRO A 88 -1.87 15.35 4.23
N VAL A 89 -1.63 14.05 4.30
CA VAL A 89 -1.66 13.13 3.16
C VAL A 89 -2.66 12.02 3.47
N ASN A 90 -3.68 11.90 2.64
CA ASN A 90 -4.70 10.87 2.76
C ASN A 90 -4.70 10.03 1.48
N ILE A 91 -4.41 8.75 1.61
CA ILE A 91 -4.35 7.81 0.49
C ILE A 91 -5.47 6.80 0.67
N SER A 92 -6.20 6.53 -0.40
CA SER A 92 -7.24 5.51 -0.43
C SER A 92 -6.98 4.54 -1.58
N ILE A 93 -7.12 3.26 -1.28
CA ILE A 93 -7.07 2.19 -2.26
C ILE A 93 -8.30 1.31 -2.12
N VAL A 94 -8.92 1.00 -3.23
CA VAL A 94 -10.20 0.26 -3.27
C VAL A 94 -10.12 -0.81 -4.34
N SER A 95 -10.48 -2.04 -4.00
CA SER A 95 -10.77 -3.06 -4.99
C SER A 95 -12.26 -3.08 -5.32
N VAL A 96 -12.54 -3.30 -6.58
CA VAL A 96 -13.91 -3.47 -7.08
C VAL A 96 -14.04 -4.78 -7.85
N ASP A 97 -15.22 -5.35 -7.84
CA ASP A 97 -15.54 -6.54 -8.62
C ASP A 97 -15.77 -6.21 -10.11
N SER A 98 -16.15 -7.21 -10.91
CA SER A 98 -16.45 -7.04 -12.34
C SER A 98 -17.67 -6.15 -12.62
N ASN A 99 -18.51 -5.88 -11.62
CA ASN A 99 -19.68 -4.99 -11.69
C ASN A 99 -19.37 -3.60 -11.10
N GLU A 100 -18.08 -3.28 -10.87
CA GLU A 100 -17.62 -2.02 -10.28
C GLU A 100 -18.12 -1.78 -8.84
N LYS A 101 -18.57 -2.83 -8.16
CA LYS A 101 -18.97 -2.76 -6.76
C LYS A 101 -17.73 -2.91 -5.87
N GLU A 102 -17.62 -2.04 -4.85
CA GLU A 102 -16.55 -2.11 -3.84
C GLU A 102 -16.54 -3.47 -3.16
N PHE A 103 -15.36 -4.07 -3.10
CA PHE A 103 -15.10 -5.37 -2.49
C PHE A 103 -14.25 -5.24 -1.22
N ASP A 104 -13.16 -4.47 -1.30
CA ASP A 104 -12.26 -4.23 -0.17
C ASP A 104 -11.66 -2.83 -0.27
N ARG A 105 -11.22 -2.28 0.87
CA ARG A 105 -10.68 -0.93 0.98
C ARG A 105 -9.58 -0.89 2.03
N ASP A 106 -8.53 -0.14 1.71
CA ASP A 106 -7.51 0.26 2.68
C ASP A 106 -7.25 1.77 2.55
N GLU A 107 -7.04 2.43 3.68
CA GLU A 107 -6.80 3.87 3.75
C GLU A 107 -5.65 4.16 4.70
N PHE A 108 -4.81 5.09 4.33
CA PHE A 108 -3.72 5.53 5.18
C PHE A 108 -3.64 7.06 5.21
N ASN A 109 -3.70 7.60 6.42
CA ASN A 109 -3.65 9.03 6.68
C ASN A 109 -2.43 9.34 7.52
N TYR A 110 -1.63 10.30 7.10
CA TYR A 110 -0.47 10.75 7.85
C TYR A 110 -0.20 12.24 7.64
N SER A 111 0.58 12.82 8.55
CA SER A 111 1.12 14.16 8.41
C SER A 111 2.56 14.07 7.93
N GLN A 112 2.85 14.59 6.73
CA GLN A 112 4.19 14.62 6.18
C GLN A 112 4.93 15.84 6.68
N PHE A 113 6.05 15.62 7.36
CA PHE A 113 6.94 16.69 7.78
C PHE A 113 7.72 17.25 6.58
N LEU A 114 7.75 18.56 6.45
CA LEU A 114 8.45 19.32 5.41
C LEU A 114 9.53 20.17 6.09
N LEU A 115 10.77 19.70 6.07
CA LEU A 115 11.90 20.37 6.69
C LEU A 115 12.21 21.69 5.96
N LYS A 116 12.52 22.75 6.71
CA LYS A 116 13.03 24.02 6.19
C LYS A 116 14.15 23.78 5.17
N GLY A 117 14.08 24.45 4.03
CA GLY A 117 15.01 24.29 2.92
C GLY A 117 14.70 23.13 1.98
N SER A 118 13.81 22.21 2.35
CA SER A 118 13.40 21.07 1.51
C SER A 118 12.12 21.39 0.74
N LYS A 119 12.23 21.42 -0.59
CA LYS A 119 11.07 21.67 -1.48
C LYS A 119 10.39 20.40 -1.94
N ILE A 120 11.09 19.26 -1.90
CA ILE A 120 10.61 17.97 -2.39
C ILE A 120 10.84 16.93 -1.30
N VAL A 121 9.79 16.18 -0.96
CA VAL A 121 9.85 15.06 -0.01
C VAL A 121 9.10 13.87 -0.60
N ASP A 122 9.75 12.72 -0.62
CA ASP A 122 9.15 11.45 -1.04
C ASP A 122 8.92 10.55 0.17
N ARG A 123 7.78 9.87 0.19
CA ARG A 123 7.47 8.84 1.19
C ARG A 123 6.76 7.66 0.55
N ALA A 124 7.24 6.45 0.86
CA ALA A 124 6.57 5.20 0.51
C ALA A 124 5.63 4.77 1.64
N THR A 125 4.45 4.28 1.28
CA THR A 125 3.44 3.73 2.18
C THR A 125 3.00 2.38 1.66
N THR A 126 2.82 1.41 2.56
CA THR A 126 2.40 0.05 2.20
C THR A 126 0.92 -0.17 2.48
N PHE A 127 0.28 -0.94 1.61
CA PHE A 127 -1.13 -1.33 1.69
C PHE A 127 -1.27 -2.83 1.45
N GLU A 128 -2.31 -3.40 2.01
CA GLU A 128 -2.73 -4.76 1.78
C GLU A 128 -4.21 -4.78 1.39
N LEU A 129 -4.54 -5.45 0.29
CA LEU A 129 -5.88 -5.44 -0.27
C LEU A 129 -6.25 -6.81 -0.82
N LYS A 130 -7.49 -7.24 -0.63
CA LYS A 130 -8.08 -8.37 -1.34
C LYS A 130 -8.76 -7.88 -2.61
N VAL A 131 -8.56 -8.62 -3.70
CA VAL A 131 -9.16 -8.32 -5.00
C VAL A 131 -9.88 -9.57 -5.50
N PRO A 132 -11.17 -9.48 -5.83
CA PRO A 132 -11.91 -10.63 -6.35
C PRO A 132 -11.44 -11.01 -7.75
N ALA A 133 -11.66 -12.24 -8.17
CA ALA A 133 -11.36 -12.68 -9.53
C ALA A 133 -12.08 -11.78 -10.55
N GLY A 134 -11.36 -11.31 -11.58
CA GLY A 134 -11.87 -10.38 -12.58
C GLY A 134 -12.04 -8.93 -12.09
N GLY A 135 -11.66 -8.64 -10.85
CA GLY A 135 -11.71 -7.29 -10.28
C GLY A 135 -10.54 -6.40 -10.69
N GLN A 136 -10.62 -5.15 -10.26
CA GLN A 136 -9.57 -4.14 -10.47
C GLN A 136 -9.38 -3.28 -9.22
N VAL A 137 -8.33 -2.48 -9.20
CA VAL A 137 -7.95 -1.65 -8.06
C VAL A 137 -7.90 -0.19 -8.47
N LEU A 138 -8.49 0.66 -7.65
CA LEU A 138 -8.49 2.12 -7.78
C LEU A 138 -7.62 2.71 -6.67
N LEU A 139 -6.70 3.60 -7.02
CA LEU A 139 -5.79 4.27 -6.10
C LEU A 139 -5.91 5.78 -6.25
N GLY A 140 -5.97 6.50 -5.14
CA GLY A 140 -6.03 7.94 -5.16
C GLY A 140 -5.57 8.61 -3.87
N ILE A 141 -5.19 9.87 -3.99
CA ILE A 141 -4.96 10.81 -2.89
C ILE A 141 -6.26 11.62 -2.72
N LYS A 142 -6.67 11.85 -1.46
CA LYS A 142 -7.88 12.61 -1.10
C LYS A 142 -7.53 13.96 -0.52
#